data_88da6b2d99fb2122dba7c4d5601cbd9a
#
_entry.id   88da6b2d99fb2122dba7c4d5601cbd9a
#
_cell.length_a   1.000
_cell.length_b   1.000
_cell.length_c   1.000
_cell.angle_alpha   90.00
_cell.angle_beta   90.00
_cell.angle_gamma   90.00
#
_symmetry.space_group_name_H-M   'P 1'
#
loop_
_entity.id
_entity.type
_entity.pdbx_description
1 polymer ?
#
loop_
_entity_poly.entity_id
_entity_poly.type
_entity_poly.pdbx_seq_one_letter_code
_entity_poly.pdbx_strand_id
1 'polypeptide(L)'
;GNMKLALNGALTIGTDDGANIEIREQVGDDNIFIFGLSTAEVAQHKAQGYQPFRLYEGNPRLKAVLDAIAGGAFSDDEPGRYRGLVDSLLWGGDPYMLLADFDSYVAAQARVDALYEQPEAWARKAILNVAGMGFFSSDRTIREYAREVWGLAAKA
;
A
#
# COMPACT_ATOMS: atom_id res chain seq x y z
N GLY A 1 6.58 -9.58 -1.00
CA GLY A 1 5.47 -9.95 -1.83
C GLY A 1 5.29 -9.09 -3.07
N ASN A 2 5.24 -7.73 -2.93
CA ASN A 2 4.91 -6.77 -4.00
C ASN A 2 5.82 -6.87 -5.24
N MET A 3 7.14 -6.94 -5.08
CA MET A 3 8.08 -7.11 -6.20
C MET A 3 7.82 -8.39 -7.01
N LYS A 4 7.51 -9.52 -6.33
CA LYS A 4 7.19 -10.78 -7.01
C LYS A 4 5.85 -10.70 -7.75
N LEU A 5 4.86 -10.03 -7.16
CA LEU A 5 3.57 -9.82 -7.80
C LEU A 5 3.72 -8.90 -9.02
N ALA A 6 4.47 -7.80 -8.92
CA ALA A 6 4.74 -6.90 -10.03
C ALA A 6 5.52 -7.59 -11.17
N LEU A 7 6.49 -8.46 -10.86
CA LEU A 7 7.19 -9.30 -11.84
C LEU A 7 6.22 -10.24 -12.58
N ASN A 8 5.10 -10.60 -11.98
CA ASN A 8 4.04 -11.41 -12.60
C ASN A 8 2.90 -10.56 -13.20
N GLY A 9 3.12 -9.27 -13.42
CA GLY A 9 2.21 -8.38 -14.11
C GLY A 9 1.15 -7.71 -13.24
N ALA A 10 1.20 -7.87 -11.91
CA ALA A 10 0.31 -7.15 -11.01
C ALA A 10 0.71 -5.68 -10.90
N LEU A 11 -0.27 -4.79 -10.96
CA LEU A 11 -0.06 -3.38 -10.64
C LEU A 11 -0.11 -3.19 -9.12
N THR A 12 0.84 -2.43 -8.59
CA THR A 12 0.92 -2.15 -7.16
C THR A 12 -0.03 -1.00 -6.79
N ILE A 13 -0.84 -1.21 -5.75
CA ILE A 13 -1.53 -0.17 -5.01
C ILE A 13 -0.97 -0.18 -3.58
N GLY A 14 -0.49 0.95 -3.07
CA GLY A 14 0.18 0.99 -1.76
C GLY A 14 0.53 2.39 -1.31
N THR A 15 0.98 2.48 -0.08
CA THR A 15 1.49 3.70 0.53
C THR A 15 2.92 3.99 0.06
N ASP A 16 3.35 5.26 0.14
CA ASP A 16 4.67 5.72 -0.30
C ASP A 16 5.74 5.42 0.78
N ASP A 17 5.93 4.11 1.03
CA ASP A 17 6.89 3.61 2.01
C ASP A 17 7.57 2.31 1.55
N GLY A 18 8.66 1.96 2.23
CA GLY A 18 9.39 0.71 2.00
C GLY A 18 9.68 0.46 0.53
N ALA A 19 9.46 -0.78 0.09
CA ALA A 19 9.72 -1.20 -1.29
C ALA A 19 8.86 -0.49 -2.36
N ASN A 20 7.75 0.14 -1.98
CA ASN A 20 6.92 0.87 -2.95
C ASN A 20 7.62 2.11 -3.48
N ILE A 21 8.48 2.76 -2.69
CA ILE A 21 9.31 3.89 -3.12
C ILE A 21 10.22 3.44 -4.27
N GLU A 22 10.97 2.36 -4.06
CA GLU A 22 11.90 1.82 -5.06
C GLU A 22 11.16 1.30 -6.30
N ILE A 23 10.01 0.63 -6.12
CA ILE A 23 9.17 0.20 -7.26
C ILE A 23 8.74 1.41 -8.07
N ARG A 24 8.23 2.46 -7.42
CA ARG A 24 7.82 3.71 -8.06
C ARG A 24 8.94 4.36 -8.87
N GLU A 25 10.16 4.40 -8.32
CA GLU A 25 11.35 4.89 -9.03
C GLU A 25 11.66 4.10 -10.30
N GLN A 26 11.44 2.77 -10.27
CA GLN A 26 11.75 1.91 -11.41
C GLN A 26 10.66 1.88 -12.48
N VAL A 27 9.40 2.03 -12.10
CA VAL A 27 8.27 1.94 -13.04
C VAL A 27 7.73 3.30 -13.45
N GLY A 28 7.99 4.35 -12.67
CA GLY A 28 7.45 5.71 -12.84
C GLY A 28 6.07 5.87 -12.19
N ASP A 29 5.75 7.12 -11.84
CA ASP A 29 4.52 7.51 -11.12
C ASP A 29 3.23 7.06 -11.79
N ASP A 30 3.21 7.03 -13.11
CA ASP A 30 2.04 6.66 -13.89
C ASP A 30 1.72 5.15 -13.85
N ASN A 31 2.66 4.32 -13.40
CA ASN A 31 2.55 2.86 -13.48
C ASN A 31 2.40 2.19 -12.11
N ILE A 32 2.13 2.97 -11.07
CA ILE A 32 1.86 2.55 -9.70
C ILE A 32 0.73 3.41 -9.11
N PHE A 33 -0.03 2.86 -8.18
CA PHE A 33 -1.11 3.60 -7.50
C PHE A 33 -0.70 3.89 -6.06
N ILE A 34 -0.09 5.05 -5.83
CA ILE A 34 0.24 5.50 -4.49
C ILE A 34 -0.95 6.20 -3.87
N PHE A 35 -1.18 5.94 -2.58
CA PHE A 35 -2.17 6.59 -1.73
C PHE A 35 -1.63 6.79 -0.31
N GLY A 36 -2.41 7.47 0.52
CA GLY A 36 -2.15 7.66 1.95
C GLY A 36 -1.23 8.83 2.26
N LEU A 37 -0.96 8.97 3.55
CA LEU A 37 -0.12 10.02 4.10
C LEU A 37 1.37 9.76 3.78
N SER A 38 2.09 10.82 3.48
CA SER A 38 3.55 10.78 3.44
C SER A 38 4.14 10.61 4.85
N THR A 39 5.40 10.20 4.93
CA THR A 39 6.13 10.08 6.20
C THR A 39 6.11 11.38 7.02
N ALA A 40 6.21 12.54 6.35
CA ALA A 40 6.16 13.84 7.01
C ALA A 40 4.76 14.13 7.59
N GLU A 41 3.69 13.83 6.85
CA GLU A 41 2.31 13.99 7.31
C GLU A 41 2.00 13.06 8.48
N VAL A 42 2.46 11.79 8.42
CA VAL A 42 2.36 10.85 9.54
C VAL A 42 3.02 11.42 10.81
N ALA A 43 4.24 11.96 10.69
CA ALA A 43 4.93 12.59 11.83
C ALA A 43 4.16 13.79 12.37
N GLN A 44 3.59 14.61 11.49
CA GLN A 44 2.78 15.76 11.86
C GLN A 44 1.50 15.35 12.60
N HIS A 45 0.76 14.38 12.08
CA HIS A 45 -0.45 13.86 12.73
C HIS A 45 -0.15 13.30 14.12
N LYS A 46 0.95 12.56 14.28
CA LYS A 46 1.38 12.04 15.58
C LYS A 46 1.69 13.19 16.56
N ALA A 47 2.40 14.21 16.12
CA ALA A 47 2.74 15.36 16.95
C ALA A 47 1.52 16.18 17.38
N GLN A 48 0.47 16.22 16.55
CA GLN A 48 -0.78 16.94 16.82
C GLN A 48 -1.78 16.12 17.65
N GLY A 49 -1.45 14.88 18.01
CA GLY A 49 -2.35 14.00 18.78
C GLY A 49 -3.43 13.37 17.90
N TYR A 50 -3.01 12.46 17.03
CA TYR A 50 -3.89 11.70 16.15
C TYR A 50 -5.03 11.01 16.92
N GLN A 51 -6.27 11.21 16.48
CA GLN A 51 -7.47 10.70 17.13
C GLN A 51 -8.34 9.91 16.13
N PRO A 52 -8.16 8.58 16.04
CA PRO A 52 -8.89 7.72 15.11
C PRO A 52 -10.41 7.85 15.21
N PHE A 53 -10.91 7.98 16.44
CA PHE A 53 -12.35 8.06 16.69
C PHE A 53 -13.01 9.30 16.07
N ARG A 54 -12.30 10.43 15.97
CA ARG A 54 -12.80 11.62 15.26
C ARG A 54 -12.97 11.37 13.77
N LEU A 55 -12.08 10.61 13.16
CA LEU A 55 -12.18 10.24 11.74
C LEU A 55 -13.39 9.32 11.51
N TYR A 56 -13.56 8.34 12.39
CA TYR A 56 -14.72 7.46 12.37
C TYR A 56 -16.05 8.23 12.47
N GLU A 57 -16.16 9.18 13.39
CA GLU A 57 -17.37 10.00 13.54
C GLU A 57 -17.56 10.99 12.40
N GLY A 58 -16.48 11.56 11.89
CA GLY A 58 -16.49 12.61 10.86
C GLY A 58 -16.69 12.09 9.44
N ASN A 59 -16.50 10.78 9.18
CA ASN A 59 -16.61 10.18 7.85
C ASN A 59 -17.70 9.10 7.82
N PRO A 60 -18.92 9.41 7.30
CA PRO A 60 -20.03 8.45 7.27
C PRO A 60 -19.73 7.16 6.52
N ARG A 61 -18.89 7.22 5.46
CA ARG A 61 -18.51 6.05 4.68
C ARG A 61 -17.56 5.12 5.46
N LEU A 62 -16.55 5.70 6.10
CA LEU A 62 -15.64 4.97 6.99
C LEU A 62 -16.43 4.34 8.15
N LYS A 63 -17.33 5.13 8.77
CA LYS A 63 -18.19 4.66 9.84
C LYS A 63 -19.02 3.45 9.40
N ALA A 64 -19.68 3.51 8.26
CA ALA A 64 -20.49 2.42 7.74
C ALA A 64 -19.68 1.13 7.54
N VAL A 65 -18.44 1.23 7.06
CA VAL A 65 -17.53 0.08 6.87
C VAL A 65 -17.17 -0.53 8.22
N LEU A 66 -16.75 0.27 9.20
CA LEU A 66 -16.36 -0.23 10.52
C LEU A 66 -17.55 -0.80 11.28
N ASP A 67 -18.71 -0.17 11.20
CA ASP A 67 -19.95 -0.67 11.81
C ASP A 67 -20.38 -2.02 11.20
N ALA A 68 -20.25 -2.20 9.90
CA ALA A 68 -20.53 -3.46 9.22
C ALA A 68 -19.60 -4.59 9.70
N ILE A 69 -18.29 -4.29 9.85
CA ILE A 69 -17.31 -5.25 10.37
C ILE A 69 -17.63 -5.61 11.82
N ALA A 70 -17.87 -4.62 12.69
CA ALA A 70 -18.16 -4.83 14.10
C ALA A 70 -19.51 -5.53 14.32
N GLY A 71 -20.47 -5.27 13.45
CA GLY A 71 -21.83 -5.83 13.50
C GLY A 71 -21.96 -7.26 12.94
N GLY A 72 -20.87 -7.83 12.40
CA GLY A 72 -20.87 -9.22 11.93
C GLY A 72 -21.37 -9.39 10.50
N ALA A 73 -21.41 -8.34 9.66
CA ALA A 73 -21.84 -8.44 8.27
C ALA A 73 -20.99 -9.42 7.42
N PHE A 74 -19.81 -9.80 7.90
CA PHE A 74 -18.88 -10.73 7.26
C PHE A 74 -18.70 -12.05 8.03
N SER A 75 -19.53 -12.34 9.02
CA SER A 75 -19.45 -13.55 9.87
C SER A 75 -20.80 -13.85 10.51
N ASP A 76 -21.73 -14.39 9.72
CA ASP A 76 -23.11 -14.69 10.14
C ASP A 76 -23.18 -15.62 11.37
N ASP A 77 -22.30 -16.61 11.45
CA ASP A 77 -22.26 -17.59 12.53
C ASP A 77 -21.61 -17.05 13.82
N GLU A 78 -20.83 -15.97 13.73
CA GLU A 78 -20.10 -15.38 14.85
C GLU A 78 -19.97 -13.87 14.69
N PRO A 79 -21.01 -13.09 14.97
CA PRO A 79 -21.02 -11.63 14.71
C PRO A 79 -19.88 -10.84 15.36
N GLY A 80 -19.31 -11.35 16.47
CA GLY A 80 -18.19 -10.73 17.18
C GLY A 80 -16.80 -11.05 16.62
N ARG A 81 -16.68 -11.95 15.64
CA ARG A 81 -15.39 -12.48 15.15
C ARG A 81 -14.36 -11.40 14.79
N TYR A 82 -14.80 -10.35 14.12
CA TYR A 82 -13.91 -9.30 13.61
C TYR A 82 -13.92 -8.03 14.48
N ARG A 83 -14.58 -8.05 15.62
CA ARG A 83 -14.65 -6.88 16.52
C ARG A 83 -13.27 -6.42 16.98
N GLY A 84 -12.36 -7.34 17.24
CA GLY A 84 -10.99 -7.03 17.62
C GLY A 84 -10.21 -6.20 16.58
N LEU A 85 -10.54 -6.31 15.29
CA LEU A 85 -9.95 -5.45 14.25
C LEU A 85 -10.42 -4.00 14.41
N VAL A 86 -11.73 -3.79 14.59
CA VAL A 86 -12.31 -2.45 14.80
C VAL A 86 -11.80 -1.83 16.10
N ASP A 87 -11.72 -2.63 17.16
CA ASP A 87 -11.20 -2.18 18.46
C ASP A 87 -9.73 -1.75 18.36
N SER A 88 -8.90 -2.45 17.58
CA SER A 88 -7.51 -2.08 17.37
C SER A 88 -7.35 -0.75 16.64
N LEU A 89 -8.28 -0.40 15.76
CA LEU A 89 -8.29 0.87 15.04
C LEU A 89 -8.83 2.01 15.90
N LEU A 90 -9.99 1.82 16.55
CA LEU A 90 -10.66 2.89 17.28
C LEU A 90 -10.07 3.13 18.68
N TRP A 91 -9.73 2.06 19.39
CA TRP A 91 -9.27 2.11 20.79
C TRP A 91 -7.78 1.76 20.93
N GLY A 92 -7.23 1.00 20.01
CA GLY A 92 -5.80 0.69 19.93
C GLY A 92 -4.94 1.80 19.33
N GLY A 93 -5.57 2.92 18.91
CA GLY A 93 -4.88 4.12 18.45
C GLY A 93 -4.44 4.13 16.99
N ASP A 94 -4.82 3.12 16.20
CA ASP A 94 -4.50 3.05 14.75
C ASP A 94 -3.04 3.44 14.44
N PRO A 95 -2.05 2.65 14.89
CA PRO A 95 -0.64 3.03 14.84
C PRO A 95 -0.11 3.26 13.42
N TYR A 96 -0.79 2.70 12.42
CA TYR A 96 -0.47 2.85 11.00
C TYR A 96 -1.29 3.93 10.29
N MET A 97 -2.17 4.66 11.01
CA MET A 97 -3.04 5.70 10.46
C MET A 97 -3.93 5.25 9.30
N LEU A 98 -4.38 4.01 9.36
CA LEU A 98 -5.23 3.38 8.34
C LEU A 98 -6.53 4.18 8.10
N LEU A 99 -7.12 4.73 9.17
CA LEU A 99 -8.34 5.51 9.07
C LEU A 99 -8.11 6.87 8.41
N ALA A 100 -6.92 7.46 8.59
CA ALA A 100 -6.55 8.70 7.91
C ALA A 100 -6.34 8.48 6.41
N ASP A 101 -5.86 7.31 6.02
CA ASP A 101 -5.61 6.95 4.62
C ASP A 101 -6.88 6.52 3.86
N PHE A 102 -8.01 6.30 4.55
CA PHE A 102 -9.20 5.68 3.98
C PHE A 102 -9.71 6.36 2.71
N ASP A 103 -9.90 7.68 2.71
CA ASP A 103 -10.43 8.40 1.55
C ASP A 103 -9.44 8.40 0.38
N SER A 104 -8.15 8.51 0.67
CA SER A 104 -7.09 8.40 -0.33
C SER A 104 -7.04 7.01 -0.96
N TYR A 105 -7.18 5.95 -0.14
CA TYR A 105 -7.30 4.58 -0.61
C TYR A 105 -8.51 4.39 -1.54
N VAL A 106 -9.68 4.89 -1.13
CA VAL A 106 -10.89 4.82 -1.94
C VAL A 106 -10.71 5.53 -3.29
N ALA A 107 -10.08 6.71 -3.29
CA ALA A 107 -9.77 7.43 -4.52
C ALA A 107 -8.78 6.66 -5.41
N ALA A 108 -7.80 5.98 -4.82
CA ALA A 108 -6.87 5.14 -5.55
C ALA A 108 -7.57 3.92 -6.17
N GLN A 109 -8.48 3.26 -5.43
CA GLN A 109 -9.29 2.15 -5.97
C GLN A 109 -10.13 2.59 -7.15
N ALA A 110 -10.78 3.76 -7.08
CA ALA A 110 -11.56 4.27 -8.22
C ALA A 110 -10.69 4.49 -9.48
N ARG A 111 -9.42 4.89 -9.32
CA ARG A 111 -8.47 4.99 -10.45
C ARG A 111 -8.09 3.61 -11.00
N VAL A 112 -7.94 2.62 -10.12
CA VAL A 112 -7.67 1.23 -10.53
C VAL A 112 -8.85 0.67 -11.31
N ASP A 113 -10.08 0.84 -10.81
CA ASP A 113 -11.31 0.38 -11.47
C ASP A 113 -11.45 0.99 -12.86
N ALA A 114 -11.26 2.31 -12.98
CA ALA A 114 -11.31 3.02 -14.25
C ALA A 114 -10.23 2.54 -15.25
N LEU A 115 -9.04 2.20 -14.78
CA LEU A 115 -7.99 1.63 -15.62
C LEU A 115 -8.31 0.18 -16.04
N TYR A 116 -8.90 -0.61 -15.14
CA TYR A 116 -9.23 -2.01 -15.41
C TYR A 116 -10.21 -2.17 -16.58
N GLU A 117 -11.09 -1.19 -16.77
CA GLU A 117 -11.99 -1.12 -17.94
C GLU A 117 -11.26 -0.81 -19.27
N GLN A 118 -9.94 -0.60 -19.24
CA GLN A 118 -9.10 -0.28 -20.40
C GLN A 118 -8.00 -1.33 -20.59
N PRO A 119 -8.30 -2.48 -21.22
CA PRO A 119 -7.37 -3.63 -21.26
C PRO A 119 -6.00 -3.33 -21.85
N GLU A 120 -5.94 -2.51 -22.90
CA GLU A 120 -4.65 -2.14 -23.53
C GLU A 120 -3.81 -1.24 -22.62
N ALA A 121 -4.44 -0.27 -21.95
CA ALA A 121 -3.75 0.60 -20.99
C ALA A 121 -3.27 -0.19 -19.76
N TRP A 122 -4.10 -1.12 -19.28
CA TRP A 122 -3.73 -2.03 -18.19
C TRP A 122 -2.54 -2.90 -18.57
N ALA A 123 -2.60 -3.56 -19.74
CA ALA A 123 -1.53 -4.43 -20.23
C ALA A 123 -0.22 -3.65 -20.41
N ARG A 124 -0.28 -2.44 -20.95
CA ARG A 124 0.90 -1.57 -21.07
C ARG A 124 1.55 -1.30 -19.73
N LYS A 125 0.78 -0.93 -18.71
CA LYS A 125 1.32 -0.68 -17.36
C LYS A 125 1.86 -1.96 -16.73
N ALA A 126 1.20 -3.10 -16.90
CA ALA A 126 1.67 -4.40 -16.43
C ALA A 126 3.03 -4.76 -17.05
N ILE A 127 3.20 -4.58 -18.37
CA ILE A 127 4.48 -4.81 -19.07
C ILE A 127 5.59 -3.90 -18.53
N LEU A 128 5.31 -2.61 -18.30
CA LEU A 128 6.28 -1.68 -17.75
C LEU A 128 6.67 -2.05 -16.31
N ASN A 129 5.73 -2.52 -15.51
CA ASN A 129 6.03 -3.05 -14.17
C ASN A 129 6.94 -4.28 -14.24
N VAL A 130 6.62 -5.26 -15.08
CA VAL A 130 7.47 -6.46 -15.27
C VAL A 130 8.89 -6.04 -15.68
N ALA A 131 9.03 -5.12 -16.63
CA ALA A 131 10.34 -4.64 -17.09
C ALA A 131 11.13 -3.94 -15.97
N GLY A 132 10.47 -3.10 -15.16
CA GLY A 132 11.08 -2.41 -14.01
C GLY A 132 11.56 -3.36 -12.90
N MET A 133 10.94 -4.53 -12.76
CA MET A 133 11.29 -5.48 -11.70
C MET A 133 12.66 -6.15 -11.88
N GLY A 134 13.28 -6.04 -13.02
CA GLY A 134 14.67 -6.50 -13.24
C GLY A 134 15.66 -5.85 -12.28
N PHE A 135 15.39 -4.62 -11.84
CA PHE A 135 16.18 -3.91 -10.82
C PHE A 135 16.29 -4.69 -9.50
N PHE A 136 15.27 -5.43 -9.10
CA PHE A 136 15.23 -6.19 -7.84
C PHE A 136 15.83 -7.60 -7.95
N SER A 137 16.66 -7.85 -8.97
CA SER A 137 17.38 -9.12 -9.11
C SER A 137 18.34 -9.32 -7.95
N SER A 138 18.32 -10.51 -7.34
CA SER A 138 19.28 -10.90 -6.31
C SER A 138 20.71 -10.88 -6.82
N ASP A 139 20.92 -11.25 -8.08
CA ASP A 139 22.26 -11.21 -8.72
C ASP A 139 22.83 -9.80 -8.78
N ARG A 140 21.98 -8.81 -9.12
CA ARG A 140 22.37 -7.40 -9.08
C ARG A 140 22.78 -6.99 -7.66
N THR A 141 21.92 -7.27 -6.70
CA THR A 141 22.14 -6.92 -5.29
C THR A 141 23.45 -7.50 -4.77
N ILE A 142 23.71 -8.78 -5.00
CA ILE A 142 24.96 -9.43 -4.57
C ILE A 142 26.18 -8.83 -5.27
N ARG A 143 26.11 -8.52 -6.57
CA ARG A 143 27.22 -7.88 -7.28
C ARG A 143 27.51 -6.47 -6.76
N GLU A 144 26.48 -5.70 -6.44
CA GLU A 144 26.64 -4.37 -5.84
C GLU A 144 27.25 -4.47 -4.44
N TYR A 145 26.77 -5.36 -3.58
CA TYR A 145 27.38 -5.60 -2.28
C TYR A 145 28.85 -6.03 -2.40
N ALA A 146 29.15 -6.94 -3.34
CA ALA A 146 30.53 -7.38 -3.56
C ALA A 146 31.43 -6.21 -3.93
N ARG A 147 30.99 -5.34 -4.83
CA ARG A 147 31.76 -4.19 -5.30
C ARG A 147 31.85 -3.06 -4.29
N GLU A 148 30.70 -2.65 -3.74
CA GLU A 148 30.58 -1.39 -2.99
C GLU A 148 30.79 -1.55 -1.49
N VAL A 149 30.45 -2.72 -0.93
CA VAL A 149 30.58 -2.99 0.51
C VAL A 149 31.82 -3.82 0.81
N TRP A 150 32.05 -4.88 0.02
CA TRP A 150 33.17 -5.81 0.28
C TRP A 150 34.43 -5.52 -0.53
N GLY A 151 34.38 -4.62 -1.49
CA GLY A 151 35.53 -4.27 -2.35
C GLY A 151 36.06 -5.43 -3.18
N LEU A 152 35.21 -6.42 -3.48
CA LEU A 152 35.58 -7.60 -4.27
C LEU A 152 35.41 -7.35 -5.76
N ALA A 153 36.43 -7.69 -6.56
CA ALA A 153 36.27 -7.71 -8.00
C ALA A 153 35.45 -8.94 -8.43
N ALA A 154 34.50 -8.75 -9.34
CA ALA A 154 33.80 -9.89 -9.95
C ALA A 154 34.86 -10.75 -10.70
N LYS A 155 34.95 -12.03 -10.40
CA LYS A 155 35.66 -12.96 -11.23
C LYS A 155 34.86 -13.15 -12.52
N ALA A 156 35.50 -12.95 -13.66
CA ALA A 156 34.98 -13.24 -14.98
C ALA A 156 34.60 -14.71 -15.12
#